data_a3f222b1b9d4b3206dfdbc9037539751
#
_entry.id   a3f222b1b9d4b3206dfdbc9037539751
#
_cell.length_a   1.000
_cell.length_b   1.000
_cell.length_c   1.000
_cell.angle_alpha   90.00
_cell.angle_beta   90.00
_cell.angle_gamma   90.00
#
_symmetry.space_group_name_H-M   'P 1'
#
loop_
_entity.id
_entity.type
_entity.pdbx_description
1 polymer ?
#
loop_
_entity_poly.entity_id
_entity_poly.type
_entity_poly.pdbx_seq_one_letter_code
_entity_poly.pdbx_strand_id
1 'polypeptide(L)'
;MRILISCFSRTGSTERLAQSIAAEIQSRGHTLEWEVIKPAVYYSWFREVSRDFPRYLSIITSLASSSWRRHHLETYYQVEEDIQPLRFPDVSGFDLICIGGPKWAQISYPMARYLQTVRGIRGKRVGSFFTFGGPPMPAFEIELYEKPIARLLGRMGAEVVASLGLSSAYHEASVMPVFRLVSRLRFGRPIKDFTIGSEYANSGIQKFCNDLLEAGSAKAGLSRALQSAPASGQTEPITSNNKQEKSHAEIL
;
A
#
# COMPACT_ATOMS: atom_id res chain seq x y z
N MET A 1 6.49 4.48 -18.31
CA MET A 1 6.84 4.64 -16.89
C MET A 1 7.60 3.41 -16.43
N ARG A 2 8.54 3.58 -15.52
CA ARG A 2 9.29 2.50 -14.86
C ARG A 2 8.63 2.21 -13.51
N ILE A 3 8.09 1.01 -13.35
CA ILE A 3 7.26 0.63 -12.21
C ILE A 3 7.93 -0.51 -11.45
N LEU A 4 8.01 -0.40 -10.12
CA LEU A 4 8.50 -1.45 -9.25
C LEU A 4 7.34 -2.23 -8.65
N ILE A 5 7.37 -3.55 -8.74
CA ILE A 5 6.46 -4.44 -7.99
C ILE A 5 7.26 -5.08 -6.86
N SER A 6 6.96 -4.69 -5.63
CA SER A 6 7.55 -5.24 -4.41
C SER A 6 6.54 -6.13 -3.72
N CYS A 7 6.83 -7.42 -3.59
CA CYS A 7 5.87 -8.32 -2.94
C CYS A 7 6.53 -9.37 -2.04
N PHE A 8 5.81 -9.68 -0.97
CA PHE A 8 6.03 -10.87 -0.15
C PHE A 8 4.90 -11.86 -0.40
N SER A 9 5.24 -13.11 -0.63
CA SER A 9 4.26 -14.19 -0.74
C SER A 9 4.78 -15.44 -0.05
N ARG A 10 3.97 -16.02 0.85
CA ARG A 10 4.36 -17.24 1.55
C ARG A 10 3.93 -18.50 0.79
N THR A 11 2.71 -18.49 0.25
CA THR A 11 2.04 -19.64 -0.38
C THR A 11 1.85 -19.46 -1.88
N GLY A 12 2.44 -18.42 -2.46
CA GLY A 12 2.32 -18.10 -3.88
C GLY A 12 1.06 -17.31 -4.25
N SER A 13 0.08 -17.13 -3.33
CA SER A 13 -1.17 -16.44 -3.69
C SER A 13 -0.97 -14.96 -4.00
N THR A 14 -0.23 -14.24 -3.15
CA THR A 14 0.08 -12.82 -3.40
C THR A 14 0.97 -12.66 -4.63
N GLU A 15 1.89 -13.59 -4.86
CA GLU A 15 2.74 -13.59 -6.07
C GLU A 15 1.91 -13.75 -7.34
N ARG A 16 0.93 -14.67 -7.38
CA ARG A 16 0.00 -14.80 -8.51
C ARG A 16 -0.79 -13.52 -8.77
N LEU A 17 -1.24 -12.84 -7.71
CA LEU A 17 -1.90 -11.54 -7.85
C LEU A 17 -0.93 -10.50 -8.43
N ALA A 18 0.30 -10.43 -7.92
CA ALA A 18 1.33 -9.54 -8.45
C ALA A 18 1.63 -9.81 -9.93
N GLN A 19 1.70 -11.09 -10.34
CA GLN A 19 1.89 -11.49 -11.74
C GLN A 19 0.72 -11.05 -12.63
N SER A 20 -0.53 -11.16 -12.14
CA SER A 20 -1.70 -10.69 -12.89
C SER A 20 -1.69 -9.16 -13.06
N ILE A 21 -1.33 -8.41 -12.00
CA ILE A 21 -1.14 -6.95 -12.06
C ILE A 21 -0.02 -6.60 -13.04
N ALA A 22 1.09 -7.34 -12.99
CA ALA A 22 2.24 -7.13 -13.88
C ALA A 22 1.85 -7.33 -15.34
N ALA A 23 1.14 -8.40 -15.66
CA ALA A 23 0.69 -8.69 -17.02
C ALA A 23 -0.20 -7.56 -17.56
N GLU A 24 -1.13 -7.04 -16.74
CA GLU A 24 -2.00 -5.93 -17.12
C GLU A 24 -1.22 -4.62 -17.35
N ILE A 25 -0.23 -4.30 -16.50
CA ILE A 25 0.62 -3.12 -16.66
C ILE A 25 1.52 -3.25 -17.88
N GLN A 26 2.09 -4.43 -18.14
CA GLN A 26 2.95 -4.68 -19.31
C GLN A 26 2.18 -4.61 -20.62
N SER A 27 0.92 -5.11 -20.66
CA SER A 27 0.06 -5.02 -21.85
C SER A 27 -0.20 -3.56 -22.27
N ARG A 28 -0.05 -2.61 -21.34
CA ARG A 28 -0.15 -1.15 -21.57
C ARG A 28 1.18 -0.47 -21.90
N GLY A 29 2.24 -1.24 -22.15
CA GLY A 29 3.54 -0.73 -22.61
C GLY A 29 4.43 -0.12 -21.53
N HIS A 30 4.24 -0.48 -20.26
CA HIS A 30 5.09 0.00 -19.16
C HIS A 30 6.18 -1.00 -18.79
N THR A 31 7.33 -0.48 -18.31
CA THR A 31 8.47 -1.30 -17.88
C THR A 31 8.34 -1.67 -16.42
N LEU A 32 8.55 -2.94 -16.10
CA LEU A 32 8.44 -3.47 -14.75
C LEU A 32 9.77 -4.01 -14.24
N GLU A 33 10.01 -3.78 -12.96
CA GLU A 33 11.04 -4.42 -12.15
C GLU A 33 10.41 -5.12 -10.96
N TRP A 34 11.09 -6.16 -10.47
CA TRP A 34 10.60 -6.97 -9.37
C TRP A 34 11.51 -6.92 -8.17
N GLU A 35 10.90 -6.69 -6.99
CA GLU A 35 11.49 -6.90 -5.68
C GLU A 35 10.74 -8.01 -4.96
N VAL A 36 11.34 -9.18 -4.85
CA VAL A 36 10.76 -10.30 -4.10
C VAL A 36 11.27 -10.26 -2.68
N ILE A 37 10.40 -9.85 -1.77
CA ILE A 37 10.72 -9.74 -0.35
C ILE A 37 10.75 -11.14 0.26
N LYS A 38 11.87 -11.51 0.87
CA LYS A 38 12.05 -12.81 1.52
C LYS A 38 12.41 -12.60 2.99
N PRO A 39 11.78 -13.32 3.94
CA PRO A 39 12.23 -13.29 5.32
C PRO A 39 13.64 -13.87 5.44
N ALA A 40 14.41 -13.38 6.40
CA ALA A 40 15.75 -13.91 6.67
C ALA A 40 15.69 -15.36 7.17
N VAL A 41 14.64 -15.68 7.93
CA VAL A 41 14.37 -17.02 8.45
C VAL A 41 12.93 -17.42 8.19
N TYR A 42 12.72 -18.61 7.63
CA TYR A 42 11.39 -19.18 7.47
C TYR A 42 11.04 -20.01 8.71
N TYR A 43 10.01 -19.61 9.43
CA TYR A 43 9.48 -20.36 10.56
C TYR A 43 8.47 -21.40 10.11
N SER A 44 8.31 -22.47 10.89
CA SER A 44 7.23 -23.44 10.67
C SER A 44 5.87 -22.76 10.90
N TRP A 45 4.84 -23.22 10.20
CA TRP A 45 3.47 -22.74 10.34
C TRP A 45 2.99 -22.73 11.81
N PHE A 46 3.28 -23.80 12.54
CA PHE A 46 2.88 -23.92 13.95
C PHE A 46 3.50 -22.82 14.83
N ARG A 47 4.78 -22.52 14.63
CA ARG A 47 5.48 -21.46 15.38
C ARG A 47 4.90 -20.07 15.07
N GLU A 48 4.55 -19.81 13.82
CA GLU A 48 3.94 -18.53 13.42
C GLU A 48 2.54 -18.38 14.01
N VAL A 49 1.69 -19.41 13.91
CA VAL A 49 0.34 -19.38 14.48
C VAL A 49 0.39 -19.19 15.99
N SER A 50 1.29 -19.89 16.69
CA SER A 50 1.44 -19.75 18.15
C SER A 50 1.89 -18.35 18.55
N ARG A 51 2.81 -17.75 17.80
CA ARG A 51 3.28 -16.38 18.02
C ARG A 51 2.18 -15.35 17.78
N ASP A 52 1.38 -15.55 16.74
CA ASP A 52 0.36 -14.60 16.32
C ASP A 52 -1.00 -14.81 16.99
N PHE A 53 -1.15 -15.90 17.77
CA PHE A 53 -2.39 -16.23 18.45
C PHE A 53 -2.97 -15.07 19.30
N PRO A 54 -2.18 -14.36 20.14
CA PRO A 54 -2.69 -13.21 20.90
C PRO A 54 -3.25 -12.10 20.01
N ARG A 55 -2.74 -11.96 18.80
CA ARG A 55 -3.16 -10.96 17.81
C ARG A 55 -4.49 -11.34 17.17
N TYR A 56 -4.66 -12.61 16.82
CA TYR A 56 -5.94 -13.11 16.32
C TYR A 56 -7.04 -12.93 17.38
N LEU A 57 -6.73 -13.19 18.65
CA LEU A 57 -7.66 -12.95 19.75
C LEU A 57 -8.00 -11.46 19.87
N SER A 58 -7.04 -10.56 19.76
CA SER A 58 -7.25 -9.11 19.75
C SER A 58 -8.11 -8.65 18.58
N ILE A 59 -7.99 -9.26 17.39
CA ILE A 59 -8.87 -8.97 16.26
C ILE A 59 -10.31 -9.38 16.57
N ILE A 60 -10.52 -10.57 17.14
CA ILE A 60 -11.86 -11.05 17.51
C ILE A 60 -12.50 -10.09 18.52
N THR A 61 -11.75 -9.65 19.54
CA THR A 61 -12.25 -8.65 20.50
C THR A 61 -12.54 -7.28 19.85
N SER A 62 -11.81 -6.91 18.80
CA SER A 62 -12.06 -5.69 18.03
C SER A 62 -13.37 -5.74 17.23
N LEU A 63 -13.93 -6.93 16.98
CA LEU A 63 -15.25 -7.07 16.37
C LEU A 63 -16.37 -6.68 17.35
N ALA A 64 -16.15 -6.87 18.66
CA ALA A 64 -17.11 -6.55 19.70
C ALA A 64 -17.07 -5.09 20.17
N SER A 65 -15.96 -4.37 19.92
CA SER A 65 -15.75 -3.00 20.41
C SER A 65 -15.12 -2.09 19.37
N SER A 66 -15.81 -0.99 19.04
CA SER A 66 -15.28 0.05 18.14
C SER A 66 -14.05 0.76 18.71
N SER A 67 -13.95 0.90 20.03
CA SER A 67 -12.79 1.50 20.72
C SER A 67 -11.57 0.59 20.61
N TRP A 68 -11.73 -0.72 20.85
CA TRP A 68 -10.67 -1.72 20.63
C TRP A 68 -10.21 -1.78 19.18
N ARG A 69 -11.15 -1.70 18.23
CA ARG A 69 -10.83 -1.66 16.81
C ARG A 69 -9.96 -0.44 16.46
N ARG A 70 -10.31 0.74 16.98
CA ARG A 70 -9.51 1.96 16.77
C ARG A 70 -8.12 1.81 17.34
N HIS A 71 -8.01 1.38 18.60
CA HIS A 71 -6.74 1.13 19.26
C HIS A 71 -5.89 0.11 18.48
N HIS A 72 -6.47 -1.00 18.06
CA HIS A 72 -5.79 -2.03 17.28
C HIS A 72 -5.29 -1.50 15.94
N LEU A 73 -6.07 -0.68 15.23
CA LEU A 73 -5.66 -0.04 13.98
C LEU A 73 -4.57 1.01 14.18
N GLU A 74 -4.42 1.57 15.36
CA GLU A 74 -3.45 2.62 15.67
C GLU A 74 -2.12 2.10 16.20
N THR A 75 -2.12 0.99 16.90
CA THR A 75 -0.95 0.52 17.66
C THR A 75 -0.16 -0.60 17.00
N TYR A 76 -0.63 -1.13 15.85
CA TYR A 76 -0.14 -2.38 15.34
C TYR A 76 0.90 -2.25 14.23
N TYR A 77 2.19 -2.02 14.62
CA TYR A 77 3.32 -1.94 13.68
C TYR A 77 4.58 -2.65 14.16
N GLN A 78 4.45 -3.75 14.90
CA GLN A 78 5.65 -4.44 15.35
C GLN A 78 6.29 -5.19 14.19
N VAL A 79 7.59 -4.98 14.02
CA VAL A 79 8.42 -5.70 13.06
C VAL A 79 9.21 -6.71 13.85
N GLU A 80 8.86 -7.97 13.71
CA GLU A 80 9.50 -9.06 14.47
C GLU A 80 10.37 -9.94 13.59
N GLU A 81 10.46 -9.65 12.30
CA GLU A 81 11.24 -10.46 11.36
C GLU A 81 12.17 -9.59 10.52
N ASP A 82 13.39 -10.08 10.34
CA ASP A 82 14.32 -9.53 9.37
C ASP A 82 14.05 -10.11 7.99
N ILE A 83 14.45 -9.35 6.96
CA ILE A 83 14.35 -9.75 5.57
C ILE A 83 15.74 -9.90 4.96
N GLN A 84 15.82 -10.70 3.89
CA GLN A 84 17.02 -10.79 3.08
C GLN A 84 17.35 -9.44 2.42
N PRO A 85 18.61 -9.22 2.05
CA PRO A 85 19.00 -7.98 1.35
C PRO A 85 18.12 -7.71 0.14
N LEU A 86 17.69 -6.46 0.00
CA LEU A 86 16.84 -6.02 -1.11
C LEU A 86 17.67 -5.84 -2.38
N ARG A 87 17.08 -6.18 -3.52
CA ARG A 87 17.63 -5.83 -4.84
C ARG A 87 17.54 -4.33 -5.10
N PHE A 88 16.44 -3.71 -4.66
CA PHE A 88 16.19 -2.27 -4.78
C PHE A 88 16.00 -1.63 -3.40
N PRO A 89 17.07 -1.41 -2.62
CA PRO A 89 16.97 -0.76 -1.32
C PRO A 89 16.63 0.74 -1.43
N ASP A 90 16.79 1.33 -2.60
CA ASP A 90 16.39 2.70 -2.95
C ASP A 90 15.47 2.67 -4.16
N VAL A 91 14.26 3.17 -3.97
CA VAL A 91 13.20 3.17 -4.99
C VAL A 91 12.99 4.54 -5.64
N SER A 92 13.89 5.49 -5.41
CA SER A 92 13.81 6.85 -5.96
C SER A 92 13.75 6.88 -7.49
N GLY A 93 14.41 5.93 -8.17
CA GLY A 93 14.46 5.82 -9.63
C GLY A 93 13.19 5.24 -10.30
N PHE A 94 12.14 4.92 -9.53
CA PHE A 94 10.88 4.42 -10.10
C PHE A 94 9.83 5.52 -10.14
N ASP A 95 8.99 5.50 -11.17
CA ASP A 95 7.87 6.44 -11.33
C ASP A 95 6.70 6.08 -10.39
N LEU A 96 6.39 4.78 -10.32
CA LEU A 96 5.33 4.20 -9.49
C LEU A 96 5.86 2.96 -8.76
N ILE A 97 5.23 2.65 -7.64
CA ILE A 97 5.58 1.47 -6.84
C ILE A 97 4.30 0.71 -6.50
N CYS A 98 4.26 -0.59 -6.79
CA CYS A 98 3.24 -1.51 -6.32
C CYS A 98 3.78 -2.29 -5.13
N ILE A 99 3.10 -2.27 -4.00
CA ILE A 99 3.53 -2.95 -2.78
C ILE A 99 2.46 -3.96 -2.38
N GLY A 100 2.85 -5.22 -2.21
CA GLY A 100 1.88 -6.25 -1.87
C GLY A 100 2.38 -7.35 -0.93
N GLY A 101 1.44 -7.87 -0.14
CA GLY A 101 1.71 -8.96 0.80
C GLY A 101 0.43 -9.67 1.25
N PRO A 102 0.55 -10.84 1.89
CA PRO A 102 -0.60 -11.47 2.51
C PRO A 102 -1.04 -10.64 3.73
N LYS A 103 -2.36 -10.52 3.90
CA LYS A 103 -2.92 -10.07 5.14
C LYS A 103 -2.90 -11.26 6.11
N TRP A 104 -2.16 -11.11 7.18
CA TRP A 104 -2.26 -11.98 8.34
C TRP A 104 -3.26 -11.37 9.33
N ALA A 105 -2.84 -11.01 10.54
CA ALA A 105 -3.72 -10.16 11.36
C ALA A 105 -3.91 -8.77 10.74
N GLN A 106 -2.83 -8.20 10.20
CA GLN A 106 -2.76 -6.95 9.42
C GLN A 106 -1.69 -7.09 8.32
N ILE A 107 -0.74 -6.15 8.24
CA ILE A 107 0.43 -6.23 7.35
C ILE A 107 1.34 -7.36 7.86
N SER A 108 1.81 -8.22 6.95
CA SER A 108 2.78 -9.26 7.30
C SER A 108 4.13 -8.67 7.72
N TYR A 109 4.85 -9.34 8.62
CA TYR A 109 6.12 -8.83 9.16
C TYR A 109 7.19 -8.55 8.12
N PRO A 110 7.42 -9.41 7.11
CA PRO A 110 8.38 -9.10 6.06
C PRO A 110 8.03 -7.82 5.31
N MET A 111 6.73 -7.55 5.08
CA MET A 111 6.27 -6.31 4.46
C MET A 111 6.49 -5.09 5.37
N ALA A 112 6.20 -5.23 6.67
CA ALA A 112 6.46 -4.16 7.64
C ALA A 112 7.95 -3.83 7.74
N ARG A 113 8.83 -4.85 7.73
CA ARG A 113 10.29 -4.67 7.70
C ARG A 113 10.75 -4.02 6.40
N TYR A 114 10.23 -4.46 5.26
CA TYR A 114 10.51 -3.83 3.96
C TYR A 114 10.23 -2.33 3.99
N LEU A 115 9.04 -1.93 4.46
CA LEU A 115 8.65 -0.53 4.55
C LEU A 115 9.53 0.29 5.51
N GLN A 116 10.13 -0.32 6.51
CA GLN A 116 11.11 0.35 7.39
C GLN A 116 12.51 0.46 6.76
N THR A 117 12.84 -0.41 5.82
CA THR A 117 14.18 -0.54 5.25
C THR A 117 14.33 0.22 3.92
N VAL A 118 13.27 0.24 3.11
CA VAL A 118 13.27 0.87 1.80
C VAL A 118 13.45 2.39 1.89
N ARG A 119 14.29 2.94 1.00
CA ARG A 119 14.56 4.37 0.89
C ARG A 119 13.99 4.94 -0.40
N GLY A 120 13.89 6.27 -0.48
CA GLY A 120 13.46 6.96 -1.70
C GLY A 120 11.96 6.89 -1.98
N ILE A 121 11.14 6.47 -1.01
CA ILE A 121 9.68 6.32 -1.18
C ILE A 121 8.92 7.65 -1.01
N ARG A 122 9.53 8.65 -0.38
CA ARG A 122 8.92 9.97 -0.15
C ARG A 122 8.49 10.61 -1.48
N GLY A 123 7.25 11.12 -1.52
CA GLY A 123 6.65 11.73 -2.70
C GLY A 123 6.28 10.73 -3.81
N LYS A 124 6.38 9.42 -3.55
CA LYS A 124 5.95 8.40 -4.52
C LYS A 124 4.46 8.13 -4.42
N ARG A 125 3.87 7.76 -5.55
CA ARG A 125 2.52 7.21 -5.64
C ARG A 125 2.61 5.70 -5.61
N VAL A 126 1.80 5.09 -4.76
CA VAL A 126 1.91 3.67 -4.43
C VAL A 126 0.56 2.99 -4.69
N GLY A 127 0.59 1.89 -5.43
CA GLY A 127 -0.50 0.92 -5.47
C GLY A 127 -0.28 -0.14 -4.38
N SER A 128 -1.29 -0.36 -3.54
CA SER A 128 -1.25 -1.40 -2.51
C SER A 128 -2.10 -2.59 -2.92
N PHE A 129 -1.56 -3.80 -2.90
CA PHE A 129 -2.33 -5.01 -3.18
C PHE A 129 -2.08 -6.08 -2.12
N PHE A 130 -3.08 -6.92 -1.85
CA PHE A 130 -2.96 -7.93 -0.81
C PHE A 130 -3.90 -9.12 -1.03
N THR A 131 -3.57 -10.22 -0.37
CA THR A 131 -4.42 -11.40 -0.34
C THR A 131 -4.84 -11.72 1.09
N PHE A 132 -6.06 -12.21 1.26
CA PHE A 132 -6.64 -12.63 2.55
C PHE A 132 -7.34 -13.99 2.42
N GLY A 133 -7.66 -14.62 3.53
CA GLY A 133 -8.20 -15.99 3.52
C GLY A 133 -9.69 -16.08 3.23
N GLY A 134 -10.48 -15.13 3.72
CA GLY A 134 -11.94 -15.14 3.70
C GLY A 134 -12.59 -14.52 2.47
N PRO A 135 -13.91 -14.26 2.49
CA PRO A 135 -14.58 -13.40 1.53
C PRO A 135 -14.24 -11.92 1.78
N PRO A 136 -14.44 -10.99 0.83
CA PRO A 136 -14.03 -9.60 0.94
C PRO A 136 -14.89 -8.78 1.92
N MET A 137 -14.79 -9.09 3.20
CA MET A 137 -15.50 -8.39 4.27
C MET A 137 -14.83 -7.03 4.54
N PRO A 138 -15.51 -5.88 4.32
CA PRO A 138 -14.89 -4.57 4.42
C PRO A 138 -14.17 -4.34 5.76
N ALA A 139 -14.88 -4.49 6.88
CA ALA A 139 -14.32 -4.17 8.20
C ALA A 139 -13.26 -5.16 8.68
N PHE A 140 -13.27 -6.40 8.19
CA PHE A 140 -12.42 -7.48 8.71
C PHE A 140 -11.26 -7.80 7.76
N GLU A 141 -11.52 -7.92 6.45
CA GLU A 141 -10.49 -8.31 5.49
C GLU A 141 -9.83 -7.11 4.83
N ILE A 142 -10.61 -6.10 4.47
CA ILE A 142 -10.11 -4.98 3.67
C ILE A 142 -9.51 -3.90 4.56
N GLU A 143 -10.29 -3.32 5.46
CA GLU A 143 -9.85 -2.17 6.27
C GLU A 143 -8.69 -2.48 7.21
N LEU A 144 -8.60 -3.72 7.71
CA LEU A 144 -7.49 -4.15 8.59
C LEU A 144 -6.14 -4.21 7.87
N TYR A 145 -6.11 -4.16 6.55
CA TYR A 145 -4.89 -4.04 5.78
C TYR A 145 -4.71 -2.63 5.20
N GLU A 146 -5.74 -2.10 4.54
CA GLU A 146 -5.65 -0.82 3.84
C GLU A 146 -5.35 0.36 4.76
N LYS A 147 -6.05 0.44 5.90
CA LYS A 147 -5.86 1.56 6.83
C LYS A 147 -4.45 1.59 7.44
N PRO A 148 -3.89 0.48 7.94
CA PRO A 148 -2.52 0.43 8.43
C PRO A 148 -1.48 0.77 7.36
N ILE A 149 -1.57 0.18 6.17
CA ILE A 149 -0.57 0.41 5.13
C ILE A 149 -0.62 1.86 4.60
N ALA A 150 -1.81 2.42 4.43
CA ALA A 150 -1.96 3.81 4.02
C ALA A 150 -1.38 4.79 5.05
N ARG A 151 -1.59 4.54 6.35
CA ARG A 151 -0.98 5.34 7.43
C ARG A 151 0.54 5.23 7.45
N LEU A 152 1.07 4.01 7.29
CA LEU A 152 2.50 3.78 7.29
C LEU A 152 3.17 4.49 6.12
N LEU A 153 2.65 4.31 4.91
CA LEU A 153 3.13 4.98 3.71
C LEU A 153 2.98 6.50 3.80
N GLY A 154 1.86 7.00 4.34
CA GLY A 154 1.64 8.43 4.56
C GLY A 154 2.68 9.04 5.52
N ARG A 155 3.06 8.35 6.61
CA ARG A 155 4.15 8.78 7.50
C ARG A 155 5.51 8.83 6.81
N MET A 156 5.72 7.98 5.82
CA MET A 156 6.93 7.98 4.96
C MET A 156 6.87 9.06 3.87
N GLY A 157 5.74 9.78 3.76
CA GLY A 157 5.52 10.82 2.76
C GLY A 157 5.15 10.27 1.39
N ALA A 158 4.64 9.04 1.31
CA ALA A 158 4.10 8.43 0.10
C ALA A 158 2.57 8.47 0.10
N GLU A 159 1.97 8.41 -1.09
CA GLU A 159 0.52 8.44 -1.28
C GLU A 159 0.03 7.10 -1.85
N VAL A 160 -0.94 6.48 -1.19
CA VAL A 160 -1.62 5.29 -1.74
C VAL A 160 -2.72 5.76 -2.69
N VAL A 161 -2.55 5.50 -3.97
CA VAL A 161 -3.46 5.96 -5.05
C VAL A 161 -4.37 4.85 -5.56
N ALA A 162 -4.03 3.60 -5.32
CA ALA A 162 -4.84 2.44 -5.68
C ALA A 162 -4.70 1.35 -4.62
N SER A 163 -5.77 0.61 -4.36
CA SER A 163 -5.77 -0.54 -3.44
C SER A 163 -6.57 -1.69 -4.01
N LEU A 164 -6.07 -2.92 -3.83
CA LEU A 164 -6.72 -4.15 -4.27
C LEU A 164 -6.50 -5.28 -3.30
N GLY A 165 -7.59 -5.81 -2.72
CA GLY A 165 -7.59 -7.01 -1.89
C GLY A 165 -8.36 -8.14 -2.54
N LEU A 166 -7.77 -9.34 -2.65
CA LEU A 166 -8.43 -10.52 -3.19
C LEU A 166 -8.34 -11.72 -2.24
N SER A 167 -9.37 -12.55 -2.27
CA SER A 167 -9.34 -13.80 -1.53
C SER A 167 -8.32 -14.77 -2.14
N SER A 168 -7.49 -15.36 -1.29
CA SER A 168 -6.61 -16.47 -1.66
C SER A 168 -7.31 -17.82 -1.63
N ALA A 169 -8.52 -17.88 -1.03
CA ALA A 169 -9.19 -19.11 -0.63
C ALA A 169 -8.24 -20.08 0.09
N TYR A 170 -7.38 -19.51 0.95
CA TYR A 170 -6.36 -20.27 1.66
C TYR A 170 -6.99 -21.38 2.50
N HIS A 171 -6.52 -22.60 2.30
CA HIS A 171 -7.10 -23.81 2.88
C HIS A 171 -6.58 -24.09 4.30
N GLU A 172 -6.79 -23.17 5.22
CA GLU A 172 -6.75 -23.57 6.63
C GLU A 172 -8.01 -24.34 6.95
N ALA A 173 -7.89 -25.64 7.05
CA ALA A 173 -9.00 -26.59 7.15
C ALA A 173 -10.00 -26.25 8.28
N SER A 174 -9.54 -25.56 9.34
CA SER A 174 -10.36 -25.21 10.51
C SER A 174 -11.29 -24.01 10.31
N VAL A 175 -10.91 -23.02 9.48
CA VAL A 175 -11.65 -21.74 9.32
C VAL A 175 -12.46 -21.69 8.04
N MET A 176 -12.12 -22.49 7.04
CA MET A 176 -12.78 -22.49 5.73
C MET A 176 -14.28 -22.77 5.75
N PRO A 177 -14.83 -23.66 6.58
CA PRO A 177 -16.27 -23.86 6.64
C PRO A 177 -17.02 -22.59 7.05
N VAL A 178 -16.46 -21.83 8.02
CA VAL A 178 -17.01 -20.55 8.47
C VAL A 178 -16.96 -19.51 7.34
N PHE A 179 -15.84 -19.38 6.66
CA PHE A 179 -15.70 -18.44 5.54
C PHE A 179 -16.62 -18.79 4.38
N ARG A 180 -16.82 -20.07 4.06
CA ARG A 180 -17.78 -20.50 3.04
C ARG A 180 -19.22 -20.15 3.43
N LEU A 181 -19.57 -20.35 4.70
CA LEU A 181 -20.90 -20.00 5.21
C LEU A 181 -21.12 -18.48 5.14
N VAL A 182 -20.17 -17.69 5.66
CA VAL A 182 -20.23 -16.21 5.61
C VAL A 182 -20.30 -15.70 4.18
N SER A 183 -19.53 -16.28 3.25
CA SER A 183 -19.54 -15.91 1.85
C SER A 183 -20.94 -16.10 1.23
N ARG A 184 -21.57 -17.24 1.48
CA ARG A 184 -22.93 -17.53 1.00
C ARG A 184 -23.99 -16.65 1.63
N LEU A 185 -23.95 -16.48 2.96
CA LEU A 185 -24.97 -15.72 3.69
C LEU A 185 -24.90 -14.21 3.40
N ARG A 186 -23.69 -13.66 3.32
CA ARG A 186 -23.53 -12.21 3.20
C ARG A 186 -23.44 -11.73 1.75
N PHE A 187 -22.87 -12.52 0.85
CA PHE A 187 -22.60 -12.13 -0.54
C PHE A 187 -23.43 -12.92 -1.56
N GLY A 188 -24.15 -13.98 -1.14
CA GLY A 188 -24.89 -14.85 -2.02
C GLY A 188 -24.02 -15.64 -3.01
N ARG A 189 -22.70 -15.64 -2.83
CA ARG A 189 -21.72 -16.20 -3.75
C ARG A 189 -20.73 -17.10 -3.02
N PRO A 190 -20.19 -18.14 -3.69
CA PRO A 190 -19.13 -18.95 -3.12
C PRO A 190 -17.81 -18.17 -3.09
N ILE A 191 -16.94 -18.48 -2.13
CA ILE A 191 -15.67 -17.78 -1.93
C ILE A 191 -14.76 -17.79 -3.18
N LYS A 192 -14.85 -18.82 -4.02
CA LYS A 192 -14.10 -18.94 -5.27
C LYS A 192 -14.36 -17.77 -6.24
N ASP A 193 -15.52 -17.16 -6.18
CA ASP A 193 -15.90 -16.04 -7.04
C ASP A 193 -15.14 -14.75 -6.68
N PHE A 194 -14.43 -14.74 -5.56
CA PHE A 194 -13.60 -13.62 -5.08
C PHE A 194 -12.09 -13.90 -5.19
N THR A 195 -11.71 -15.04 -5.79
CA THR A 195 -10.30 -15.45 -5.92
C THR A 195 -9.68 -14.99 -7.22
N ILE A 196 -8.36 -15.03 -7.28
CA ILE A 196 -7.59 -14.74 -8.50
C ILE A 196 -8.07 -15.65 -9.64
N GLY A 197 -8.32 -15.06 -10.82
CA GLY A 197 -8.88 -15.74 -11.99
C GLY A 197 -10.41 -15.66 -12.11
N SER A 198 -11.11 -15.15 -11.09
CA SER A 198 -12.54 -14.86 -11.21
C SER A 198 -12.81 -13.55 -11.95
N GLU A 199 -14.04 -13.36 -12.44
CA GLU A 199 -14.47 -12.09 -13.06
C GLU A 199 -14.32 -10.91 -12.09
N TYR A 200 -14.68 -11.11 -10.82
CA TYR A 200 -14.49 -10.12 -9.76
C TYR A 200 -13.02 -9.70 -9.64
N ALA A 201 -12.11 -10.67 -9.62
CA ALA A 201 -10.69 -10.39 -9.53
C ALA A 201 -10.16 -9.67 -10.76
N ASN A 202 -10.55 -10.08 -11.96
CA ASN A 202 -10.13 -9.45 -13.20
C ASN A 202 -10.59 -7.99 -13.29
N SER A 203 -11.85 -7.71 -12.95
CA SER A 203 -12.38 -6.34 -12.87
C SER A 203 -11.63 -5.51 -11.83
N GLY A 204 -11.33 -6.10 -10.67
CA GLY A 204 -10.55 -5.45 -9.61
C GLY A 204 -9.12 -5.10 -10.05
N ILE A 205 -8.43 -6.02 -10.75
CA ILE A 205 -7.08 -5.81 -11.29
C ILE A 205 -7.09 -4.69 -12.34
N GLN A 206 -8.05 -4.70 -13.26
CA GLN A 206 -8.18 -3.64 -14.27
C GLN A 206 -8.40 -2.28 -13.63
N LYS A 207 -9.34 -2.19 -12.66
CA LYS A 207 -9.58 -0.94 -11.93
C LYS A 207 -8.33 -0.47 -11.20
N PHE A 208 -7.66 -1.35 -10.46
CA PHE A 208 -6.42 -1.05 -9.74
C PHE A 208 -5.35 -0.47 -10.68
N CYS A 209 -5.14 -1.11 -11.84
CA CYS A 209 -4.15 -0.65 -12.82
C CYS A 209 -4.56 0.69 -13.44
N ASN A 210 -5.85 0.93 -13.71
CA ASN A 210 -6.35 2.22 -14.19
C ASN A 210 -6.03 3.33 -13.18
N ASP A 211 -6.49 3.18 -11.94
CA ASP A 211 -6.31 4.17 -10.87
C ASP A 211 -4.81 4.48 -10.66
N LEU A 212 -3.96 3.45 -10.68
CA LEU A 212 -2.51 3.58 -10.50
C LEU A 212 -1.85 4.36 -11.66
N LEU A 213 -2.15 3.99 -12.90
CA LEU A 213 -1.51 4.58 -14.08
C LEU A 213 -2.00 5.99 -14.36
N GLU A 214 -3.28 6.29 -14.13
CA GLU A 214 -3.82 7.65 -14.19
C GLU A 214 -3.13 8.57 -13.19
N ALA A 215 -2.98 8.09 -11.95
CA ALA A 215 -2.23 8.83 -10.94
C ALA A 215 -0.78 9.10 -11.38
N GLY A 216 -0.09 8.10 -11.95
CA GLY A 216 1.27 8.24 -12.48
C GLY A 216 1.38 9.30 -13.58
N SER A 217 0.47 9.28 -14.53
CA SER A 217 0.44 10.18 -15.68
C SER A 217 0.17 11.64 -15.28
N ALA A 218 -0.72 11.89 -14.34
CA ALA A 218 -1.02 13.23 -13.82
C ALA A 218 0.21 13.89 -13.20
N LYS A 219 1.07 13.13 -12.49
CA LYS A 219 2.31 13.67 -11.92
C LYS A 219 3.35 14.01 -13.01
N ALA A 220 3.48 13.17 -14.02
CA ALA A 220 4.41 13.40 -15.12
C ALA A 220 4.02 14.64 -15.92
N GLY A 221 2.74 14.88 -16.15
CA GLY A 221 2.20 16.09 -16.79
C GLY A 221 2.52 17.36 -16.00
N LEU A 222 2.28 17.35 -14.68
CA LEU A 222 2.57 18.49 -13.81
C LEU A 222 4.07 18.82 -13.76
N SER A 223 4.93 17.81 -13.69
CA SER A 223 6.39 18.02 -13.69
C SER A 223 6.89 18.64 -15.00
N ARG A 224 6.34 18.22 -16.14
CA ARG A 224 6.67 18.84 -17.45
C ARG A 224 6.17 20.27 -17.55
N ALA A 225 4.95 20.56 -17.09
CA ALA A 225 4.39 21.90 -17.08
C ALA A 225 5.22 22.89 -16.24
N LEU A 226 5.71 22.43 -15.08
CA LEU A 226 6.59 23.24 -14.21
C LEU A 226 7.98 23.48 -14.82
N GLN A 227 8.51 22.52 -15.59
CA GLN A 227 9.80 22.66 -16.27
C GLN A 227 9.72 23.51 -17.53
N SER A 228 8.56 23.59 -18.16
CA SER A 228 8.31 24.39 -19.37
C SER A 228 7.81 25.81 -19.08
N ALA A 229 7.54 26.16 -17.84
CA ALA A 229 7.17 27.52 -17.45
C ALA A 229 8.39 28.45 -17.68
N PRO A 230 8.28 29.52 -18.51
CA PRO A 230 9.40 30.44 -18.72
C PRO A 230 9.75 31.09 -17.38
N ALA A 231 11.05 31.21 -17.11
CA ALA A 231 11.56 31.95 -15.96
C ALA A 231 11.23 33.45 -16.12
N SER A 232 9.98 33.81 -15.86
CA SER A 232 9.51 35.19 -15.79
C SER A 232 9.96 35.80 -14.47
N GLY A 233 11.17 36.35 -14.45
CA GLY A 233 11.74 36.99 -13.28
C GLY A 233 12.86 37.93 -13.64
N GLN A 234 12.63 38.83 -14.62
CA GLN A 234 13.39 40.09 -14.61
C GLN A 234 12.73 40.97 -13.54
N THR A 235 13.27 40.97 -12.36
CA THR A 235 13.08 42.03 -11.36
C THR A 235 13.73 43.28 -11.94
N GLU A 236 12.90 44.21 -12.43
CA GLU A 236 13.35 45.56 -12.67
C GLU A 236 13.89 46.17 -11.37
N PRO A 237 15.04 46.86 -11.41
CA PRO A 237 15.59 47.51 -10.21
C PRO A 237 14.69 48.69 -9.85
N ILE A 238 14.06 48.62 -8.68
CA ILE A 238 13.34 49.73 -8.07
C ILE A 238 14.37 50.84 -7.79
N THR A 239 14.41 51.87 -8.63
CA THR A 239 15.13 53.12 -8.38
C THR A 239 14.54 53.78 -7.14
N SER A 240 15.29 53.77 -6.07
CA SER A 240 15.03 54.50 -4.84
C SER A 240 15.10 56.03 -5.10
N ASN A 241 13.96 56.68 -5.22
CA ASN A 241 13.88 58.12 -5.15
C ASN A 241 13.81 58.55 -3.68
N ASN A 242 14.94 58.98 -3.19
CA ASN A 242 15.16 59.56 -1.88
C ASN A 242 14.56 60.99 -1.90
N LYS A 243 13.42 61.24 -1.21
CA LYS A 243 13.03 62.57 -0.82
C LYS A 243 12.93 62.64 0.70
N GLN A 244 13.91 63.34 1.24
CA GLN A 244 13.91 63.88 2.60
C GLN A 244 12.68 64.72 2.81
N GLU A 245 11.96 64.46 3.92
CA GLU A 245 11.24 65.51 4.62
C GLU A 245 11.43 65.32 6.15
N LYS A 246 12.12 66.32 6.65
CA LYS A 246 12.25 66.59 8.08
C LYS A 246 10.95 67.17 8.58
N SER A 247 10.45 66.84 9.74
CA SER A 247 10.04 67.84 10.73
C SER A 247 9.35 67.23 11.96
N HIS A 248 9.87 67.57 13.09
CA HIS A 248 9.26 67.86 14.44
C HIS A 248 8.47 66.71 15.10
N ALA A 249 8.98 66.21 16.19
CA ALA A 249 9.06 66.77 17.57
C ALA A 249 7.72 66.73 18.30
N GLU A 250 7.79 66.12 19.45
CA GLU A 250 7.19 66.43 20.77
C GLU A 250 5.95 65.66 21.25
N ILE A 251 6.15 65.05 22.37
CA ILE A 251 5.38 65.06 23.63
C ILE A 251 4.13 64.16 23.71
N LEU A 252 4.16 63.12 24.38
CA LEU A 252 3.81 62.80 25.79
C LEU A 252 3.95 61.33 26.05
#